data_c4a13429c7661d2a3b1fc05463d7609a
#
_entry.id   c4a13429c7661d2a3b1fc05463d7609a
#
_cell.length_a   1.000
_cell.length_b   1.000
_cell.length_c   1.000
_cell.angle_alpha   90.00
_cell.angle_beta   90.00
_cell.angle_gamma   90.00
#
_symmetry.space_group_name_H-M   'P 1'
#
loop_
_entity.id
_entity.type
_entity.pdbx_description
1 polymer ?
#
loop_
_entity_poly.entity_id
_entity_poly.type
_entity_poly.pdbx_seq_one_letter_code
_entity_poly.pdbx_strand_id
1 'polypeptide(L)'
;MTQAGTTEPDDLALAAEFPAPERAAWQRLVAGVLRKSGALPEEFDGPPESLLTTRTYDGIEIQPLYTADDEAAPAGFPGLPPFVRGARPEGTGWDVRVLHANADPAAANRAVLADLENGATSLWLRVGGDSLAPAALGEALHGVHLDLAPVVLEPGEEYEAAANALLAEFAGIPDSEVVGTLGADPVTLRARTGEAHDLTPAAELTAQLAAKHPKLRTLVADGLPYHEAGGSDAQELGAVIAAGVAYLRVLTDAGLSVDDAAARLEFRFAATADQFLTIAKLRAARRLWARVTEVSGGTAHGMKQHAVTSTAMLTQRDPWVNMLRTTVACFAAGVGGADAVTVLPFDAAIGQPDAFSRRIARNTQSILLEESKLAGVIDPAGGSWYVENLTDALANAAWREFTEIERRGGIEAALASGFVRDRLAETWEKRAKRLATRKDPITGVSEFPFLAEQPVEREPLPAVVPGGGLPKHRYAEPFERLRDRSDAHLAEHGERPKVFLATLGPLASHTARAMFASNLFQAGGIEPVNPGAVDDPVAAFRESGAAVACLCGSDKSYAAQANDVAAGLREAGAIAVLLAGKPSESYRGITGFAYTGCDALAVLTSTLETLGVK
;
A
#
# COMPACT_ATOMS: atom_id res chain seq x y z
N MET A 1 14.54 -65.66 -0.40
CA MET A 1 14.39 -64.23 -0.06
C MET A 1 14.17 -63.47 -1.36
N THR A 2 12.93 -63.27 -1.72
CA THR A 2 12.47 -62.55 -2.89
C THR A 2 12.48 -61.06 -2.56
N GLN A 3 13.28 -60.28 -3.29
CA GLN A 3 13.26 -58.84 -3.26
C GLN A 3 11.87 -58.37 -3.74
N ALA A 4 11.13 -57.74 -2.85
CA ALA A 4 9.95 -56.94 -3.25
C ALA A 4 10.48 -55.72 -3.99
N GLY A 5 10.22 -55.63 -5.30
CA GLY A 5 10.44 -54.42 -6.06
C GLY A 5 9.50 -53.32 -5.51
N THR A 6 10.10 -52.24 -5.07
CA THR A 6 9.39 -50.97 -4.87
C THR A 6 9.03 -50.44 -6.24
N THR A 7 7.82 -50.69 -6.70
CA THR A 7 7.22 -49.91 -7.78
C THR A 7 7.09 -48.48 -7.25
N GLU A 8 7.85 -47.55 -7.81
CA GLU A 8 7.52 -46.13 -7.68
C GLU A 8 6.04 -45.94 -8.10
N PRO A 9 5.25 -45.17 -7.35
CA PRO A 9 3.92 -44.89 -7.79
C PRO A 9 4.00 -44.19 -9.17
N ASP A 10 3.26 -44.74 -10.15
CA ASP A 10 3.07 -44.06 -11.43
C ASP A 10 2.72 -42.60 -11.15
N ASP A 11 3.33 -41.68 -11.92
CA ASP A 11 3.06 -40.24 -11.86
C ASP A 11 1.55 -40.02 -11.75
N LEU A 12 1.12 -39.43 -10.64
CA LEU A 12 -0.27 -39.13 -10.38
C LEU A 12 -0.72 -38.04 -11.35
N ALA A 13 -1.09 -38.42 -12.56
CA ALA A 13 -1.60 -37.50 -13.56
C ALA A 13 -2.97 -36.98 -13.14
N LEU A 14 -2.99 -35.86 -12.40
CA LEU A 14 -4.23 -35.17 -12.01
C LEU A 14 -4.96 -34.70 -13.27
N ALA A 15 -6.27 -34.96 -13.32
CA ALA A 15 -7.15 -34.59 -14.46
C ALA A 15 -6.75 -35.23 -15.81
N ALA A 16 -6.20 -36.44 -15.79
CA ALA A 16 -5.77 -37.17 -17.00
C ALA A 16 -6.91 -37.47 -17.98
N GLU A 17 -8.17 -37.45 -17.52
CA GLU A 17 -9.38 -37.60 -18.34
C GLU A 17 -9.70 -36.36 -19.21
N PHE A 18 -9.07 -35.22 -18.96
CA PHE A 18 -9.26 -34.00 -19.75
C PHE A 18 -8.13 -33.87 -20.79
N PRO A 19 -8.43 -33.40 -22.01
CA PRO A 19 -7.39 -33.11 -22.99
C PRO A 19 -6.49 -32.00 -22.48
N ALA A 20 -5.18 -32.11 -22.73
CA ALA A 20 -4.22 -31.07 -22.38
C ALA A 20 -4.64 -29.74 -23.04
N PRO A 21 -4.76 -28.64 -22.29
CA PRO A 21 -5.14 -27.36 -22.85
C PRO A 21 -4.01 -26.79 -23.70
N GLU A 22 -4.30 -26.46 -24.96
CA GLU A 22 -3.36 -25.80 -25.86
C GLU A 22 -3.46 -24.26 -25.74
N ARG A 23 -2.34 -23.55 -25.69
CA ARG A 23 -2.29 -22.08 -25.69
C ARG A 23 -3.09 -21.47 -26.85
N ALA A 24 -2.98 -22.07 -28.05
CA ALA A 24 -3.73 -21.62 -29.21
C ALA A 24 -5.25 -21.74 -29.04
N ALA A 25 -5.75 -22.74 -28.32
CA ALA A 25 -7.16 -22.89 -28.03
C ALA A 25 -7.65 -21.77 -27.08
N TRP A 26 -6.89 -21.48 -26.03
CA TRP A 26 -7.14 -20.37 -25.11
C TRP A 26 -7.11 -19.01 -25.83
N GLN A 27 -6.11 -18.76 -26.68
CA GLN A 27 -6.02 -17.53 -27.49
C GLN A 27 -7.25 -17.31 -28.38
N ARG A 28 -7.79 -18.37 -29.00
CA ARG A 28 -9.04 -18.29 -29.78
C ARG A 28 -10.24 -17.87 -28.92
N LEU A 29 -10.32 -18.37 -27.68
CA LEU A 29 -11.39 -17.98 -26.76
C LEU A 29 -11.25 -16.51 -26.33
N VAL A 30 -10.03 -16.07 -25.99
CA VAL A 30 -9.73 -14.67 -25.67
C VAL A 30 -10.10 -13.75 -26.84
N ALA A 31 -9.67 -14.09 -28.06
CA ALA A 31 -10.04 -13.33 -29.26
C ALA A 31 -11.56 -13.24 -29.45
N GLY A 32 -12.28 -14.34 -29.17
CA GLY A 32 -13.75 -14.37 -29.24
C GLY A 32 -14.41 -13.40 -28.27
N VAL A 33 -13.93 -13.35 -27.03
CA VAL A 33 -14.44 -12.41 -26.00
C VAL A 33 -14.10 -10.96 -26.36
N LEU A 34 -12.86 -10.69 -26.76
CA LEU A 34 -12.41 -9.34 -27.12
C LEU A 34 -13.13 -8.78 -28.36
N ARG A 35 -13.42 -9.62 -29.37
CA ARG A 35 -14.26 -9.21 -30.52
C ARG A 35 -15.68 -8.87 -30.08
N LYS A 36 -16.27 -9.71 -29.24
CA LYS A 36 -17.65 -9.51 -28.74
C LYS A 36 -17.78 -8.23 -27.90
N SER A 37 -16.75 -7.85 -27.17
CA SER A 37 -16.71 -6.60 -26.39
C SER A 37 -16.28 -5.38 -27.21
N GLY A 38 -15.88 -5.55 -28.48
CA GLY A 38 -15.33 -4.46 -29.30
C GLY A 38 -13.92 -4.03 -28.92
N ALA A 39 -13.22 -4.82 -28.10
CA ALA A 39 -11.87 -4.49 -27.62
C ALA A 39 -10.75 -5.00 -28.56
N LEU A 40 -11.05 -5.92 -29.49
CA LEU A 40 -10.10 -6.40 -30.49
C LEU A 40 -10.25 -5.60 -31.78
N PRO A 41 -9.27 -4.78 -32.21
CA PRO A 41 -9.28 -4.10 -33.49
C PRO A 41 -9.33 -5.08 -34.67
N GLU A 42 -9.95 -4.69 -35.79
CA GLU A 42 -10.09 -5.56 -36.99
C GLU A 42 -8.71 -5.92 -37.60
N GLU A 43 -7.74 -5.01 -37.55
CA GLU A 43 -6.40 -5.18 -38.11
C GLU A 43 -5.33 -5.50 -37.05
N PHE A 44 -5.70 -6.20 -35.96
CA PHE A 44 -4.75 -6.53 -34.92
C PHE A 44 -4.00 -7.84 -35.22
N ASP A 45 -2.70 -7.75 -35.51
CA ASP A 45 -1.83 -8.89 -35.87
C ASP A 45 -1.12 -9.55 -34.69
N GLY A 46 -1.23 -8.99 -33.48
CA GLY A 46 -0.58 -9.52 -32.28
C GLY A 46 -1.37 -10.64 -31.61
N PRO A 47 -0.76 -11.30 -30.59
CA PRO A 47 -1.49 -12.24 -29.74
C PRO A 47 -2.66 -11.50 -29.06
N PRO A 48 -3.90 -11.98 -29.17
CA PRO A 48 -5.07 -11.25 -28.66
C PRO A 48 -4.99 -10.97 -27.15
N GLU A 49 -4.38 -11.86 -26.38
CA GLU A 49 -4.16 -11.68 -24.94
C GLU A 49 -3.23 -10.52 -24.58
N SER A 50 -2.39 -10.05 -25.49
CA SER A 50 -1.52 -8.89 -25.21
C SER A 50 -2.31 -7.61 -24.94
N LEU A 51 -3.56 -7.52 -25.42
CA LEU A 51 -4.47 -6.42 -25.10
C LEU A 51 -4.96 -6.43 -23.65
N LEU A 52 -4.77 -7.54 -22.93
CA LEU A 52 -5.10 -7.70 -21.52
C LEU A 52 -3.88 -7.50 -20.61
N THR A 53 -2.70 -7.30 -21.18
CA THR A 53 -1.47 -7.02 -20.42
C THR A 53 -1.64 -5.72 -19.64
N THR A 54 -1.34 -5.77 -18.35
CA THR A 54 -1.30 -4.60 -17.48
C THR A 54 0.14 -4.18 -17.20
N ARG A 55 0.33 -2.93 -16.79
CA ARG A 55 1.68 -2.41 -16.53
C ARG A 55 1.72 -1.75 -15.15
N THR A 56 2.70 -2.14 -14.34
CA THR A 56 2.96 -1.54 -13.03
C THR A 56 3.53 -0.13 -13.17
N TYR A 57 3.65 0.60 -12.05
CA TYR A 57 4.32 1.91 -12.02
C TYR A 57 5.82 1.82 -12.33
N ASP A 58 6.43 0.65 -12.12
CA ASP A 58 7.81 0.34 -12.50
C ASP A 58 7.98 0.00 -13.98
N GLY A 59 6.88 -0.02 -14.74
CA GLY A 59 6.86 -0.40 -16.15
C GLY A 59 6.94 -1.90 -16.40
N ILE A 60 6.79 -2.72 -15.36
CA ILE A 60 6.75 -4.19 -15.49
C ILE A 60 5.42 -4.57 -16.13
N GLU A 61 5.50 -5.35 -17.20
CA GLU A 61 4.32 -5.90 -17.88
C GLU A 61 3.86 -7.18 -17.20
N ILE A 62 2.61 -7.19 -16.76
CA ILE A 62 1.95 -8.36 -16.18
C ILE A 62 1.08 -9.00 -17.26
N GLN A 63 1.43 -10.21 -17.66
CA GLN A 63 0.69 -10.97 -18.64
C GLN A 63 -0.59 -11.54 -18.04
N PRO A 64 -1.66 -11.73 -18.83
CA PRO A 64 -2.91 -12.32 -18.33
C PRO A 64 -2.81 -13.82 -18.01
N LEU A 65 -1.76 -14.49 -18.45
CA LEU A 65 -1.48 -15.91 -18.19
C LEU A 65 0.02 -16.15 -18.18
N TYR A 66 0.47 -16.90 -17.17
CA TYR A 66 1.82 -17.43 -17.05
C TYR A 66 1.79 -18.96 -17.07
N THR A 67 2.76 -19.58 -17.73
CA THR A 67 2.85 -21.04 -17.92
C THR A 67 4.28 -21.50 -17.68
N ALA A 68 4.54 -22.79 -17.81
CA ALA A 68 5.90 -23.36 -17.72
C ALA A 68 6.87 -22.83 -18.79
N ASP A 69 6.34 -22.22 -19.87
CA ASP A 69 7.18 -21.61 -20.91
C ASP A 69 7.71 -20.22 -20.49
N ASP A 70 7.14 -19.64 -19.43
CA ASP A 70 7.56 -18.35 -18.88
C ASP A 70 8.66 -18.57 -17.84
N GLU A 71 9.89 -18.74 -18.32
CA GLU A 71 11.06 -18.99 -17.47
C GLU A 71 11.37 -17.80 -16.57
N ALA A 72 11.71 -18.07 -15.31
CA ALA A 72 12.21 -17.11 -14.33
C ALA A 72 13.55 -17.60 -13.75
N ALA A 73 14.30 -16.67 -13.14
CA ALA A 73 15.55 -17.04 -12.48
C ALA A 73 15.27 -18.05 -11.34
N PRO A 74 16.14 -19.07 -11.14
CA PRO A 74 15.97 -20.07 -10.09
C PRO A 74 15.83 -19.41 -8.71
N ALA A 75 14.76 -19.75 -7.99
CA ALA A 75 14.48 -19.20 -6.67
C ALA A 75 15.34 -19.79 -5.54
N GLY A 76 16.04 -20.91 -5.79
CA GLY A 76 16.85 -21.62 -4.81
C GLY A 76 16.01 -22.37 -3.77
N PHE A 77 16.59 -22.57 -2.58
CA PHE A 77 15.95 -23.24 -1.46
C PHE A 77 15.78 -22.28 -0.27
N PRO A 78 14.77 -22.52 0.61
CA PRO A 78 14.60 -21.72 1.84
C PRO A 78 15.88 -21.72 2.69
N GLY A 79 16.23 -20.57 3.25
CA GLY A 79 17.41 -20.38 4.09
C GLY A 79 18.76 -20.41 3.36
N LEU A 80 18.76 -20.57 2.04
CA LEU A 80 19.98 -20.58 1.21
C LEU A 80 19.96 -19.46 0.16
N PRO A 81 21.14 -18.95 -0.25
CA PRO A 81 21.23 -17.98 -1.33
C PRO A 81 20.51 -18.44 -2.60
N PRO A 82 19.82 -17.57 -3.31
CA PRO A 82 19.70 -16.12 -3.11
C PRO A 82 18.58 -15.67 -2.14
N PHE A 83 18.11 -16.52 -1.24
CA PHE A 83 17.09 -16.30 -0.20
C PHE A 83 15.70 -15.85 -0.72
N VAL A 84 15.42 -16.01 -2.00
CA VAL A 84 14.10 -15.66 -2.56
C VAL A 84 12.99 -16.36 -1.81
N ARG A 85 13.18 -17.63 -1.46
CA ARG A 85 12.19 -18.47 -0.78
C ARG A 85 12.16 -18.34 0.74
N GLY A 86 12.93 -17.43 1.32
CA GLY A 86 12.98 -17.16 2.76
C GLY A 86 14.40 -17.05 3.29
N ALA A 87 14.60 -16.19 4.28
CA ALA A 87 15.89 -16.00 4.93
C ALA A 87 16.26 -17.14 5.89
N ARG A 88 15.29 -17.98 6.29
CA ARG A 88 15.42 -19.07 7.26
C ARG A 88 15.02 -20.40 6.62
N PRO A 89 15.66 -21.52 7.02
CA PRO A 89 15.31 -22.85 6.54
C PRO A 89 14.04 -23.42 7.19
N GLU A 90 13.57 -22.79 8.27
CA GLU A 90 12.45 -23.27 9.10
C GLU A 90 11.23 -22.37 8.95
N GLY A 91 10.05 -22.96 8.85
CA GLY A 91 8.77 -22.26 8.80
C GLY A 91 8.30 -21.92 10.21
N THR A 92 8.61 -20.73 10.71
CA THR A 92 8.20 -20.29 12.06
C THR A 92 7.11 -19.21 12.04
N GLY A 93 6.57 -18.87 10.86
CA GLY A 93 5.69 -17.70 10.72
C GLY A 93 6.45 -16.39 10.86
N TRP A 94 5.75 -15.36 11.32
CA TRP A 94 6.30 -14.02 11.53
C TRP A 94 5.98 -13.53 12.95
N ASP A 95 6.80 -12.58 13.45
CA ASP A 95 6.50 -11.87 14.68
C ASP A 95 5.27 -10.97 14.48
N VAL A 96 4.28 -11.12 15.36
CA VAL A 96 3.14 -10.20 15.47
C VAL A 96 3.64 -8.95 16.19
N ARG A 97 4.09 -7.96 15.40
CA ARG A 97 4.70 -6.74 15.93
C ARG A 97 3.68 -5.62 16.03
N VAL A 98 3.55 -5.01 17.20
CA VAL A 98 2.59 -3.94 17.44
C VAL A 98 3.29 -2.60 17.66
N LEU A 99 2.81 -1.56 16.97
CA LEU A 99 3.30 -0.18 17.11
C LEU A 99 2.66 0.50 18.31
N HIS A 100 3.49 1.08 19.18
CA HIS A 100 3.09 1.96 20.27
C HIS A 100 3.79 3.32 20.14
N ALA A 101 3.00 4.39 20.14
CA ALA A 101 3.48 5.77 19.96
C ALA A 101 2.85 6.74 20.97
N ASN A 102 2.31 6.24 22.09
CA ASN A 102 1.70 7.06 23.12
C ASN A 102 2.77 7.72 23.99
N ALA A 103 2.68 9.03 24.21
CA ALA A 103 3.62 9.78 25.03
C ALA A 103 3.45 9.55 26.54
N ASP A 104 2.26 9.14 27.01
CA ASP A 104 2.02 8.77 28.41
C ASP A 104 2.56 7.35 28.68
N PRO A 105 3.61 7.21 29.51
CA PRO A 105 4.24 5.92 29.75
C PRO A 105 3.31 4.91 30.43
N ALA A 106 2.43 5.36 31.32
CA ALA A 106 1.49 4.46 32.00
C ALA A 106 0.41 3.94 31.02
N ALA A 107 -0.07 4.78 30.09
CA ALA A 107 -0.98 4.35 29.04
C ALA A 107 -0.27 3.44 28.02
N ALA A 108 0.98 3.74 27.66
CA ALA A 108 1.81 2.90 26.81
C ALA A 108 2.02 1.51 27.45
N ASN A 109 2.38 1.44 28.72
CA ASN A 109 2.56 0.18 29.44
C ASN A 109 1.29 -0.67 29.46
N ARG A 110 0.14 -0.09 29.80
CA ARG A 110 -1.15 -0.82 29.77
C ARG A 110 -1.45 -1.38 28.39
N ALA A 111 -1.17 -0.62 27.34
CA ALA A 111 -1.39 -1.07 25.96
C ALA A 111 -0.41 -2.17 25.55
N VAL A 112 0.86 -2.02 25.88
CA VAL A 112 1.92 -3.02 25.63
C VAL A 112 1.58 -4.35 26.28
N LEU A 113 1.27 -4.36 27.59
CA LEU A 113 0.92 -5.58 28.32
C LEU A 113 -0.34 -6.23 27.75
N ALA A 114 -1.38 -5.43 27.48
CA ALA A 114 -2.61 -5.95 26.87
C ALA A 114 -2.36 -6.59 25.50
N ASP A 115 -1.47 -6.02 24.67
CA ASP A 115 -1.17 -6.59 23.36
C ASP A 115 -0.33 -7.87 23.47
N LEU A 116 0.67 -7.93 24.36
CA LEU A 116 1.47 -9.13 24.61
C LEU A 116 0.64 -10.27 25.19
N GLU A 117 -0.21 -10.00 26.18
CA GLU A 117 -1.12 -10.99 26.79
C GLU A 117 -2.12 -11.57 25.78
N ASN A 118 -2.35 -10.89 24.66
CA ASN A 118 -3.32 -11.29 23.63
C ASN A 118 -2.70 -11.59 22.27
N GLY A 119 -1.44 -12.04 22.23
CA GLY A 119 -0.82 -12.66 21.04
C GLY A 119 0.12 -11.78 20.25
N ALA A 120 0.45 -10.56 20.69
CA ALA A 120 1.64 -9.86 20.17
C ALA A 120 2.90 -10.61 20.63
N THR A 121 3.90 -10.71 19.75
CA THR A 121 5.17 -11.41 20.04
C THR A 121 6.37 -10.48 20.01
N SER A 122 6.23 -9.27 19.51
CA SER A 122 7.26 -8.23 19.53
C SER A 122 6.65 -6.83 19.57
N LEU A 123 7.42 -5.86 20.01
CA LEU A 123 7.01 -4.47 20.20
C LEU A 123 7.78 -3.54 19.25
N TRP A 124 7.09 -2.59 18.65
CA TRP A 124 7.69 -1.46 17.95
C TRP A 124 7.33 -0.18 18.68
N LEU A 125 8.32 0.45 19.33
CA LEU A 125 8.12 1.63 20.15
C LEU A 125 8.66 2.87 19.44
N ARG A 126 7.79 3.84 19.19
CA ARG A 126 8.23 5.17 18.79
C ARG A 126 8.64 5.96 20.01
N VAL A 127 9.85 6.52 19.97
CA VAL A 127 10.48 7.18 21.12
C VAL A 127 11.00 8.54 20.69
N GLY A 128 10.84 9.54 21.54
CA GLY A 128 11.23 10.93 21.27
C GLY A 128 10.14 11.75 20.59
N GLY A 129 10.38 13.05 20.45
CA GLY A 129 9.42 14.00 19.89
C GLY A 129 8.09 14.00 20.64
N ASP A 130 6.98 13.86 19.91
CA ASP A 130 5.61 13.80 20.46
C ASP A 130 5.20 12.39 20.95
N SER A 131 6.16 11.46 21.00
CA SER A 131 5.95 10.08 21.46
C SER A 131 6.58 9.86 22.84
N LEU A 132 6.82 8.61 23.22
CA LEU A 132 7.37 8.24 24.52
C LEU A 132 8.76 8.85 24.71
N ALA A 133 9.00 9.57 25.80
CA ALA A 133 10.34 10.07 26.11
C ALA A 133 11.31 8.90 26.39
N PRO A 134 12.61 8.97 25.95
CA PRO A 134 13.60 7.93 26.22
C PRO A 134 13.68 7.53 27.69
N ALA A 135 13.68 8.50 28.61
CA ALA A 135 13.76 8.27 30.05
C ALA A 135 12.54 7.54 30.64
N ALA A 136 11.42 7.46 29.89
CA ALA A 136 10.20 6.78 30.31
C ALA A 136 10.09 5.35 29.78
N LEU A 137 11.10 4.85 29.03
CA LEU A 137 11.09 3.49 28.46
C LEU A 137 10.94 2.42 29.55
N GLY A 138 11.65 2.53 30.67
CA GLY A 138 11.54 1.57 31.77
C GLY A 138 10.13 1.50 32.37
N GLU A 139 9.42 2.62 32.48
CA GLU A 139 8.04 2.65 32.94
C GLU A 139 7.10 2.00 31.90
N ALA A 140 7.28 2.34 30.63
CA ALA A 140 6.48 1.77 29.53
C ALA A 140 6.69 0.26 29.35
N LEU A 141 7.87 -0.25 29.68
CA LEU A 141 8.24 -1.68 29.58
C LEU A 141 8.10 -2.43 30.90
N HIS A 142 7.62 -1.78 31.97
CA HIS A 142 7.47 -2.42 33.27
C HIS A 142 6.59 -3.68 33.17
N GLY A 143 7.13 -4.82 33.66
CA GLY A 143 6.44 -6.12 33.62
C GLY A 143 6.56 -6.86 32.27
N VAL A 144 7.26 -6.31 31.28
CA VAL A 144 7.53 -6.98 30.01
C VAL A 144 8.72 -7.94 30.16
N HIS A 145 8.56 -9.17 29.69
CA HIS A 145 9.64 -10.14 29.60
C HIS A 145 10.44 -9.93 28.30
N LEU A 146 11.51 -9.13 28.39
CA LEU A 146 12.32 -8.72 27.23
C LEU A 146 13.13 -9.84 26.58
N ASP A 147 13.30 -10.95 27.26
CA ASP A 147 13.85 -12.21 26.75
C ASP A 147 12.87 -12.97 25.84
N LEU A 148 11.56 -12.70 25.96
CA LEU A 148 10.50 -13.33 25.17
C LEU A 148 9.92 -12.40 24.11
N ALA A 149 9.83 -11.10 24.40
CA ALA A 149 9.23 -10.09 23.53
C ALA A 149 10.29 -9.08 23.04
N PRO A 150 10.89 -9.30 21.87
CA PRO A 150 11.86 -8.36 21.30
C PRO A 150 11.27 -6.95 21.13
N VAL A 151 12.05 -5.94 21.52
CA VAL A 151 11.70 -4.52 21.35
C VAL A 151 12.47 -3.94 20.18
N VAL A 152 11.76 -3.25 19.30
CA VAL A 152 12.30 -2.46 18.19
C VAL A 152 11.98 -1.00 18.46
N LEU A 153 12.99 -0.15 18.51
CA LEU A 153 12.81 1.29 18.68
C LEU A 153 12.65 2.00 17.32
N GLU A 154 11.94 3.10 17.33
CA GLU A 154 11.96 4.17 16.32
C GLU A 154 12.26 5.48 17.04
N PRO A 155 13.56 5.77 17.28
CA PRO A 155 13.96 6.81 18.19
C PRO A 155 14.13 8.20 17.53
N GLY A 156 14.02 8.30 16.22
CA GLY A 156 14.25 9.55 15.50
C GLY A 156 15.61 10.16 15.84
N GLU A 157 15.61 11.44 16.22
CA GLU A 157 16.81 12.20 16.59
C GLU A 157 17.36 11.81 17.97
N GLU A 158 16.55 11.25 18.85
CA GLU A 158 16.92 10.90 20.23
C GLU A 158 17.58 9.51 20.36
N TYR A 159 18.21 9.05 19.27
CA TYR A 159 18.72 7.69 19.15
C TYR A 159 19.63 7.27 20.30
N GLU A 160 20.64 8.07 20.65
CA GLU A 160 21.60 7.71 21.70
C GLU A 160 20.92 7.56 23.07
N ALA A 161 20.04 8.49 23.42
CA ALA A 161 19.30 8.44 24.68
C ALA A 161 18.36 7.23 24.74
N ALA A 162 17.64 6.95 23.66
CA ALA A 162 16.72 5.82 23.56
C ALA A 162 17.46 4.46 23.58
N ALA A 163 18.60 4.38 22.87
CA ALA A 163 19.43 3.17 22.88
C ALA A 163 19.98 2.88 24.28
N ASN A 164 20.53 3.89 24.97
CA ASN A 164 21.03 3.73 26.33
C ASN A 164 19.92 3.34 27.32
N ALA A 165 18.73 3.92 27.18
CA ALA A 165 17.59 3.58 28.02
C ALA A 165 17.17 2.12 27.81
N LEU A 166 17.05 1.65 26.56
CA LEU A 166 16.68 0.25 26.28
C LEU A 166 17.78 -0.72 26.73
N LEU A 167 19.06 -0.39 26.54
CA LEU A 167 20.18 -1.23 27.00
C LEU A 167 20.19 -1.41 28.52
N ALA A 168 19.74 -0.41 29.28
CA ALA A 168 19.61 -0.52 30.74
C ALA A 168 18.52 -1.53 31.15
N GLU A 169 17.43 -1.64 30.37
CA GLU A 169 16.35 -2.57 30.64
C GLU A 169 16.74 -4.04 30.39
N PHE A 170 17.80 -4.31 29.62
CA PHE A 170 18.33 -5.66 29.43
C PHE A 170 19.15 -6.18 30.61
N ALA A 171 19.22 -5.42 31.72
CA ALA A 171 19.94 -5.86 32.91
C ALA A 171 19.39 -7.20 33.45
N GLY A 172 20.27 -8.21 33.56
CA GLY A 172 19.89 -9.56 34.00
C GLY A 172 19.62 -10.55 32.85
N ILE A 173 19.53 -10.11 31.61
CA ILE A 173 19.49 -11.00 30.44
C ILE A 173 20.95 -11.29 30.02
N PRO A 174 21.31 -12.56 29.74
CA PRO A 174 22.64 -12.87 29.24
C PRO A 174 22.95 -12.11 27.95
N ASP A 175 24.12 -11.50 27.84
CA ASP A 175 24.52 -10.67 26.71
C ASP A 175 24.30 -11.34 25.33
N SER A 176 24.53 -12.65 25.26
CA SER A 176 24.34 -13.47 24.04
C SER A 176 22.87 -13.74 23.69
N GLU A 177 21.94 -13.44 24.60
CA GLU A 177 20.51 -13.69 24.44
C GLU A 177 19.70 -12.42 24.22
N VAL A 178 20.32 -11.24 24.40
CA VAL A 178 19.67 -9.95 24.13
C VAL A 178 19.25 -9.88 22.65
N VAL A 179 17.96 -9.72 22.44
CA VAL A 179 17.33 -9.59 21.11
C VAL A 179 16.52 -8.30 21.02
N GLY A 180 16.46 -7.73 19.84
CA GLY A 180 15.75 -6.48 19.58
C GLY A 180 16.46 -5.65 18.52
N THR A 181 15.99 -4.41 18.35
CA THR A 181 16.59 -3.45 17.41
C THR A 181 16.62 -2.04 18.04
N LEU A 182 17.79 -1.43 18.14
CA LEU A 182 17.94 -0.07 18.70
C LEU A 182 17.37 1.01 17.76
N GLY A 183 17.23 0.70 16.48
CA GLY A 183 16.43 1.49 15.55
C GLY A 183 17.07 2.76 15.02
N ALA A 184 18.41 2.93 15.06
CA ALA A 184 19.04 4.06 14.40
C ALA A 184 18.76 4.05 12.90
N ASP A 185 18.28 5.16 12.36
CA ASP A 185 18.05 5.31 10.92
C ASP A 185 18.27 6.75 10.45
N PRO A 186 19.53 7.24 10.45
CA PRO A 186 19.85 8.61 10.02
C PRO A 186 19.46 8.90 8.56
N VAL A 187 19.54 7.90 7.67
CA VAL A 187 19.18 8.05 6.26
C VAL A 187 17.68 8.30 6.11
N THR A 188 16.85 7.50 6.77
CA THR A 188 15.40 7.69 6.75
C THR A 188 14.98 8.96 7.47
N LEU A 189 15.66 9.32 8.55
CA LEU A 189 15.41 10.57 9.24
C LEU A 189 15.65 11.76 8.29
N ARG A 190 16.74 11.74 7.52
CA ARG A 190 16.97 12.72 6.44
C ARG A 190 15.85 12.70 5.39
N ALA A 191 15.40 11.53 4.97
CA ALA A 191 14.30 11.43 4.02
C ALA A 191 13.01 12.07 4.56
N ARG A 192 12.76 11.98 5.87
CA ARG A 192 11.57 12.55 6.54
C ARG A 192 11.68 14.04 6.84
N THR A 193 12.87 14.53 7.23
CA THR A 193 13.08 15.90 7.68
C THR A 193 13.71 16.80 6.62
N GLY A 194 14.47 16.24 5.68
CA GLY A 194 15.32 16.97 4.74
C GLY A 194 16.68 17.35 5.32
N GLU A 195 16.90 17.16 6.62
CA GLU A 195 18.14 17.50 7.31
C GLU A 195 19.15 16.35 7.25
N ALA A 196 20.43 16.69 7.18
CA ALA A 196 21.51 15.70 7.19
C ALA A 196 21.79 15.24 8.62
N HIS A 197 21.90 13.93 8.80
CA HIS A 197 22.28 13.33 10.08
C HIS A 197 23.56 12.50 9.91
N ASP A 198 24.49 12.60 10.90
CA ASP A 198 25.74 11.85 10.88
C ASP A 198 25.48 10.36 11.18
N LEU A 199 26.04 9.49 10.36
CA LEU A 199 25.95 8.04 10.53
C LEU A 199 27.00 7.51 11.53
N THR A 200 28.05 8.29 11.81
CA THR A 200 29.21 7.87 12.61
C THR A 200 28.84 7.44 14.03
N PRO A 201 28.03 8.21 14.80
CA PRO A 201 27.69 7.81 16.18
C PRO A 201 26.95 6.47 16.25
N ALA A 202 26.06 6.22 15.30
CA ALA A 202 25.33 4.95 15.22
C ALA A 202 26.27 3.77 14.88
N ALA A 203 27.26 4.00 14.02
CA ALA A 203 28.24 2.98 13.66
C ALA A 203 29.19 2.67 14.81
N GLU A 204 29.68 3.68 15.53
CA GLU A 204 30.56 3.52 16.69
C GLU A 204 29.86 2.75 17.82
N LEU A 205 28.61 3.09 18.15
CA LEU A 205 27.83 2.35 19.13
C LEU A 205 27.60 0.90 18.67
N THR A 206 27.31 0.69 17.39
CA THR A 206 27.15 -0.65 16.82
C THR A 206 28.42 -1.48 16.98
N ALA A 207 29.59 -0.91 16.66
CA ALA A 207 30.88 -1.60 16.79
C ALA A 207 31.17 -1.99 18.25
N GLN A 208 30.84 -1.12 19.21
CA GLN A 208 30.99 -1.41 20.64
C GLN A 208 30.08 -2.55 21.13
N LEU A 209 28.87 -2.65 20.59
CA LEU A 209 27.88 -3.63 21.03
C LEU A 209 27.99 -4.98 20.30
N ALA A 210 28.59 -5.00 19.11
CA ALA A 210 28.55 -6.17 18.22
C ALA A 210 29.10 -7.46 18.85
N ALA A 211 30.22 -7.38 19.57
CA ALA A 211 30.81 -8.53 20.23
C ALA A 211 30.06 -8.93 21.52
N LYS A 212 29.48 -7.94 22.21
CA LYS A 212 28.77 -8.14 23.47
C LYS A 212 27.36 -8.71 23.26
N HIS A 213 26.63 -8.15 22.31
CA HIS A 213 25.23 -8.51 22.03
C HIS A 213 25.07 -9.00 20.58
N PRO A 214 25.48 -10.24 20.27
CA PRO A 214 25.56 -10.75 18.89
C PRO A 214 24.19 -10.84 18.17
N LYS A 215 23.09 -10.93 18.90
CA LYS A 215 21.72 -11.02 18.34
C LYS A 215 21.01 -9.66 18.28
N LEU A 216 21.55 -8.61 18.91
CA LEU A 216 20.97 -7.27 18.92
C LEU A 216 21.24 -6.59 17.58
N ARG A 217 20.21 -6.04 16.95
CA ARG A 217 20.33 -5.15 15.79
C ARG A 217 20.39 -3.70 16.25
N THR A 218 21.01 -2.87 15.45
CA THR A 218 21.24 -1.48 15.84
C THR A 218 20.68 -0.48 14.84
N LEU A 219 20.64 -0.86 13.56
CA LEU A 219 20.19 0.03 12.48
C LEU A 219 18.96 -0.53 11.77
N VAL A 220 18.15 0.39 11.26
CA VAL A 220 17.00 0.09 10.40
C VAL A 220 17.16 0.83 9.08
N ALA A 221 16.93 0.16 7.97
CA ALA A 221 16.76 0.79 6.66
C ALA A 221 15.25 0.80 6.35
N ASP A 222 14.60 1.96 6.52
CA ASP A 222 13.15 2.10 6.44
C ASP A 222 12.70 2.57 5.05
N GLY A 223 11.88 1.78 4.38
CA GLY A 223 11.29 2.06 3.07
C GLY A 223 10.02 2.90 3.12
N LEU A 224 9.38 3.03 4.29
CA LEU A 224 8.07 3.68 4.41
C LEU A 224 8.03 5.11 3.86
N PRO A 225 9.04 6.00 4.10
CA PRO A 225 8.98 7.36 3.57
C PRO A 225 9.00 7.43 2.05
N TYR A 226 9.70 6.52 1.37
CA TYR A 226 9.74 6.48 -0.09
C TYR A 226 8.41 5.99 -0.67
N HIS A 227 7.81 5.00 -0.03
CA HIS A 227 6.46 4.52 -0.37
C HIS A 227 5.41 5.60 -0.11
N GLU A 228 5.41 6.24 1.07
CA GLU A 228 4.48 7.30 1.47
C GLU A 228 4.59 8.54 0.57
N ALA A 229 5.75 8.79 0.00
CA ALA A 229 5.95 9.85 -1.00
C ALA A 229 5.40 9.50 -2.41
N GLY A 230 4.73 8.36 -2.54
CA GLY A 230 4.08 7.92 -3.78
C GLY A 230 4.96 7.04 -4.67
N GLY A 231 6.10 6.60 -4.17
CA GLY A 231 7.03 5.73 -4.88
C GLY A 231 6.42 4.39 -5.31
N SER A 232 7.04 3.79 -6.31
CA SER A 232 6.77 2.43 -6.76
C SER A 232 7.54 1.42 -5.91
N ASP A 233 7.21 0.13 -6.07
CA ASP A 233 7.87 -0.93 -5.31
C ASP A 233 9.38 -1.03 -5.64
N ALA A 234 9.78 -0.82 -6.90
CA ALA A 234 11.18 -0.80 -7.28
C ALA A 234 11.93 0.42 -6.73
N GLN A 235 11.29 1.58 -6.64
CA GLN A 235 11.87 2.79 -6.05
C GLN A 235 12.07 2.64 -4.54
N GLU A 236 11.07 2.10 -3.83
CA GLU A 236 11.19 1.76 -2.41
C GLU A 236 12.36 0.79 -2.18
N LEU A 237 12.40 -0.33 -2.92
CA LEU A 237 13.48 -1.31 -2.83
C LEU A 237 14.86 -0.70 -3.13
N GLY A 238 14.97 0.05 -4.23
CA GLY A 238 16.24 0.67 -4.63
C GLY A 238 16.79 1.62 -3.56
N ALA A 239 15.94 2.45 -2.97
CA ALA A 239 16.32 3.36 -1.90
C ALA A 239 16.71 2.63 -0.60
N VAL A 240 15.95 1.60 -0.21
CA VAL A 240 16.22 0.79 0.98
C VAL A 240 17.54 0.00 0.85
N ILE A 241 17.80 -0.59 -0.32
CA ILE A 241 19.07 -1.28 -0.57
C ILE A 241 20.23 -0.29 -0.53
N ALA A 242 20.08 0.92 -1.08
CA ALA A 242 21.10 1.96 -1.02
C ALA A 242 21.34 2.47 0.42
N ALA A 243 20.30 2.58 1.25
CA ALA A 243 20.44 2.87 2.68
C ALA A 243 21.21 1.75 3.40
N GLY A 244 20.86 0.48 3.14
CA GLY A 244 21.59 -0.67 3.67
C GLY A 244 23.08 -0.67 3.27
N VAL A 245 23.38 -0.29 2.03
CA VAL A 245 24.79 -0.14 1.55
C VAL A 245 25.50 1.01 2.26
N ALA A 246 24.83 2.15 2.49
CA ALA A 246 25.41 3.26 3.27
C ALA A 246 25.77 2.81 4.69
N TYR A 247 24.86 2.07 5.35
CA TYR A 247 25.13 1.51 6.68
C TYR A 247 26.23 0.44 6.66
N LEU A 248 26.24 -0.43 5.65
CA LEU A 248 27.30 -1.43 5.51
C LEU A 248 28.70 -0.78 5.42
N ARG A 249 28.83 0.31 4.65
CA ARG A 249 30.09 1.06 4.51
C ARG A 249 30.54 1.65 5.84
N VAL A 250 29.69 2.42 6.50
CA VAL A 250 30.08 3.08 7.76
C VAL A 250 30.39 2.07 8.87
N LEU A 251 29.69 0.92 8.90
CA LEU A 251 29.98 -0.16 9.85
C LEU A 251 31.30 -0.87 9.56
N THR A 252 31.63 -1.10 8.28
CA THR A 252 32.93 -1.67 7.92
C THR A 252 34.08 -0.69 8.16
N ASP A 253 33.87 0.61 7.94
CA ASP A 253 34.83 1.65 8.30
C ASP A 253 35.05 1.75 9.82
N ALA A 254 34.02 1.42 10.62
CA ALA A 254 34.10 1.28 12.08
C ALA A 254 34.73 -0.04 12.54
N GLY A 255 35.17 -0.91 11.62
CA GLY A 255 35.96 -2.11 11.89
C GLY A 255 35.18 -3.43 11.96
N LEU A 256 33.90 -3.45 11.63
CA LEU A 256 33.14 -4.70 11.52
C LEU A 256 33.46 -5.43 10.22
N SER A 257 33.38 -6.77 10.23
CA SER A 257 33.32 -7.52 8.99
C SER A 257 31.99 -7.23 8.24
N VAL A 258 31.98 -7.49 6.93
CA VAL A 258 30.72 -7.35 6.13
C VAL A 258 29.60 -8.19 6.73
N ASP A 259 29.90 -9.40 7.16
CA ASP A 259 28.93 -10.34 7.74
C ASP A 259 28.39 -9.83 9.09
N ASP A 260 29.28 -9.34 9.98
CA ASP A 260 28.86 -8.76 11.25
C ASP A 260 28.03 -7.49 11.04
N ALA A 261 28.42 -6.64 10.10
CA ALA A 261 27.70 -5.42 9.76
C ALA A 261 26.29 -5.74 9.19
N ALA A 262 26.19 -6.69 8.27
CA ALA A 262 24.92 -7.14 7.70
C ALA A 262 23.97 -7.71 8.75
N ALA A 263 24.51 -8.42 9.76
CA ALA A 263 23.73 -8.96 10.88
C ALA A 263 23.15 -7.88 11.82
N ARG A 264 23.62 -6.63 11.75
CA ARG A 264 23.14 -5.50 12.57
C ARG A 264 21.95 -4.76 11.96
N LEU A 265 21.57 -5.09 10.73
CA LEU A 265 20.53 -4.38 10.00
C LEU A 265 19.17 -5.08 10.09
N GLU A 266 18.12 -4.28 10.19
CA GLU A 266 16.74 -4.65 9.92
C GLU A 266 16.21 -3.78 8.76
N PHE A 267 15.37 -4.35 7.91
CA PHE A 267 14.82 -3.66 6.75
C PHE A 267 13.30 -3.57 6.87
N ARG A 268 12.76 -2.37 6.73
CA ARG A 268 11.33 -2.13 6.85
C ARG A 268 10.73 -1.79 5.48
N PHE A 269 9.59 -2.42 5.16
CA PHE A 269 8.89 -2.27 3.88
C PHE A 269 7.41 -2.04 4.06
N ALA A 270 6.80 -1.25 3.17
CA ALA A 270 5.36 -1.12 3.09
C ALA A 270 4.73 -2.40 2.51
N ALA A 271 3.65 -2.87 3.14
CA ALA A 271 2.79 -3.93 2.60
C ALA A 271 1.46 -3.32 2.16
N THR A 272 1.05 -3.59 0.92
CA THR A 272 -0.17 -3.04 0.33
C THR A 272 -1.21 -4.10 0.04
N ALA A 273 -2.42 -3.68 -0.31
CA ALA A 273 -3.48 -4.58 -0.77
C ALA A 273 -3.22 -5.16 -2.18
N ASP A 274 -2.17 -4.70 -2.89
CA ASP A 274 -1.64 -5.41 -4.06
C ASP A 274 -0.80 -6.60 -3.55
N GLN A 275 -1.48 -7.73 -3.36
CA GLN A 275 -0.88 -8.91 -2.73
C GLN A 275 0.31 -9.47 -3.51
N PHE A 276 0.23 -9.52 -4.84
CA PHE A 276 1.28 -10.13 -5.65
C PHE A 276 2.52 -9.26 -5.74
N LEU A 277 2.35 -7.93 -5.87
CA LEU A 277 3.49 -7.01 -5.82
C LEU A 277 4.13 -7.01 -4.43
N THR A 278 3.36 -7.05 -3.34
CA THR A 278 3.90 -7.14 -1.97
C THR A 278 4.69 -8.45 -1.75
N ILE A 279 4.16 -9.59 -2.19
CA ILE A 279 4.86 -10.89 -2.12
C ILE A 279 6.18 -10.81 -2.92
N ALA A 280 6.12 -10.34 -4.16
CA ALA A 280 7.28 -10.24 -5.04
C ALA A 280 8.32 -9.25 -4.49
N LYS A 281 7.90 -8.13 -3.87
CA LYS A 281 8.78 -7.13 -3.26
C LYS A 281 9.65 -7.73 -2.16
N LEU A 282 9.05 -8.44 -1.21
CA LEU A 282 9.79 -9.06 -0.11
C LEU A 282 10.75 -10.15 -0.60
N ARG A 283 10.35 -10.94 -1.59
CA ARG A 283 11.19 -11.95 -2.23
C ARG A 283 12.36 -11.31 -2.99
N ALA A 284 12.09 -10.26 -3.77
CA ALA A 284 13.10 -9.50 -4.50
C ALA A 284 14.10 -8.81 -3.57
N ALA A 285 13.64 -8.22 -2.47
CA ALA A 285 14.47 -7.56 -1.47
C ALA A 285 15.56 -8.50 -0.91
N ARG A 286 15.19 -9.74 -0.54
CA ARG A 286 16.14 -10.75 -0.04
C ARG A 286 17.21 -11.09 -1.08
N ARG A 287 16.80 -11.28 -2.33
CA ARG A 287 17.75 -11.56 -3.44
C ARG A 287 18.73 -10.41 -3.66
N LEU A 288 18.22 -9.17 -3.65
CA LEU A 288 19.06 -7.98 -3.83
C LEU A 288 20.07 -7.83 -2.70
N TRP A 289 19.64 -8.01 -1.45
CA TRP A 289 20.53 -7.91 -0.31
C TRP A 289 21.59 -9.01 -0.27
N ALA A 290 21.21 -10.26 -0.59
CA ALA A 290 22.17 -11.36 -0.74
C ALA A 290 23.26 -11.03 -1.76
N ARG A 291 22.88 -10.42 -2.89
CA ARG A 291 23.85 -9.99 -3.90
C ARG A 291 24.76 -8.87 -3.41
N VAL A 292 24.20 -7.89 -2.68
CA VAL A 292 24.98 -6.78 -2.09
C VAL A 292 26.04 -7.32 -1.13
N THR A 293 25.66 -8.16 -0.17
CA THR A 293 26.61 -8.72 0.80
C THR A 293 27.69 -9.58 0.14
N GLU A 294 27.33 -10.39 -0.83
CA GLU A 294 28.28 -11.21 -1.62
C GLU A 294 29.32 -10.34 -2.33
N VAL A 295 28.89 -9.32 -3.09
CA VAL A 295 29.82 -8.46 -3.84
C VAL A 295 30.62 -7.50 -2.95
N SER A 296 30.19 -7.30 -1.71
CA SER A 296 30.92 -6.54 -0.70
C SER A 296 32.00 -7.35 0.02
N GLY A 297 32.18 -8.63 -0.36
CA GLY A 297 33.23 -9.50 0.18
C GLY A 297 32.84 -10.30 1.42
N GLY A 298 31.57 -10.31 1.78
CA GLY A 298 31.00 -11.17 2.81
C GLY A 298 30.39 -12.45 2.23
N THR A 299 29.80 -13.27 3.10
CA THR A 299 28.90 -14.34 2.68
C THR A 299 27.55 -13.75 2.28
N ALA A 300 26.76 -14.46 1.48
CA ALA A 300 25.40 -14.03 1.21
C ALA A 300 24.57 -14.16 2.50
N HIS A 301 23.94 -13.06 2.91
CA HIS A 301 23.11 -13.01 4.13
C HIS A 301 21.64 -12.94 3.81
N GLY A 302 20.84 -13.66 4.62
CA GLY A 302 19.40 -13.49 4.67
C GLY A 302 19.03 -12.10 5.25
N MET A 303 18.13 -11.39 4.58
CA MET A 303 17.64 -10.09 5.02
C MET A 303 16.61 -10.26 6.15
N LYS A 304 16.76 -9.54 7.27
CA LYS A 304 15.73 -9.44 8.32
C LYS A 304 14.69 -8.40 7.89
N GLN A 305 13.46 -8.82 7.69
CA GLN A 305 12.40 -8.01 7.11
C GLN A 305 11.27 -7.73 8.08
N HIS A 306 10.91 -6.45 8.22
CA HIS A 306 9.71 -5.99 8.91
C HIS A 306 8.75 -5.38 7.88
N ALA A 307 7.59 -5.98 7.68
CA ALA A 307 6.54 -5.45 6.82
C ALA A 307 5.50 -4.68 7.63
N VAL A 308 5.14 -3.49 7.16
CA VAL A 308 4.13 -2.64 7.78
C VAL A 308 3.01 -2.38 6.79
N THR A 309 1.75 -2.58 7.17
CA THR A 309 0.62 -2.27 6.28
C THR A 309 0.62 -0.78 5.95
N SER A 310 0.48 -0.46 4.66
CA SER A 310 0.69 0.89 4.11
C SER A 310 -0.28 1.91 4.67
N THR A 311 0.22 3.02 5.20
CA THR A 311 -0.58 4.20 5.57
C THR A 311 -1.21 4.87 4.35
N ALA A 312 -0.53 4.83 3.19
CA ALA A 312 -1.00 5.47 1.96
C ALA A 312 -2.31 4.87 1.43
N MET A 313 -2.60 3.59 1.70
CA MET A 313 -3.85 2.93 1.28
C MET A 313 -5.02 3.11 2.25
N LEU A 314 -4.76 3.60 3.49
CA LEU A 314 -5.80 3.79 4.50
C LEU A 314 -6.66 5.01 4.18
N THR A 315 -7.96 4.88 4.44
CA THR A 315 -8.96 5.90 4.19
C THR A 315 -9.58 6.40 5.48
N GLN A 316 -9.98 7.67 5.50
CA GLN A 316 -10.78 8.26 6.58
C GLN A 316 -12.28 7.98 6.37
N ARG A 317 -12.68 7.88 5.09
CA ARG A 317 -14.06 7.54 4.71
C ARG A 317 -14.19 6.04 4.54
N ASP A 318 -15.31 5.49 5.01
CA ASP A 318 -15.55 4.05 5.12
C ASP A 318 -14.34 3.29 5.70
N PRO A 319 -13.90 3.65 6.92
CA PRO A 319 -12.69 3.08 7.51
C PRO A 319 -12.80 1.57 7.77
N TRP A 320 -14.00 1.03 7.77
CA TRP A 320 -14.25 -0.41 7.92
C TRP A 320 -13.65 -1.23 6.77
N VAL A 321 -13.59 -0.65 5.56
CA VAL A 321 -12.91 -1.26 4.41
C VAL A 321 -11.39 -1.34 4.62
N ASN A 322 -10.81 -0.51 5.50
CA ASN A 322 -9.40 -0.63 5.85
C ASN A 322 -9.07 -1.99 6.50
N MET A 323 -10.02 -2.61 7.22
CA MET A 323 -9.82 -3.96 7.75
C MET A 323 -9.54 -4.97 6.64
N LEU A 324 -10.24 -4.87 5.50
CA LEU A 324 -9.98 -5.73 4.34
C LEU A 324 -8.61 -5.42 3.72
N ARG A 325 -8.28 -4.12 3.56
CA ARG A 325 -6.99 -3.71 2.99
C ARG A 325 -5.82 -4.22 3.83
N THR A 326 -5.89 -4.04 5.15
CA THR A 326 -4.82 -4.47 6.05
C THR A 326 -4.77 -6.00 6.19
N THR A 327 -5.89 -6.70 6.08
CA THR A 327 -5.90 -8.18 6.04
C THR A 327 -5.18 -8.71 4.81
N VAL A 328 -5.48 -8.17 3.61
CA VAL A 328 -4.80 -8.58 2.37
C VAL A 328 -3.31 -8.22 2.42
N ALA A 329 -2.96 -7.06 2.93
CA ALA A 329 -1.56 -6.63 3.07
C ALA A 329 -0.78 -7.53 4.07
N CYS A 330 -1.39 -7.88 5.20
CA CYS A 330 -0.81 -8.81 6.17
C CYS A 330 -0.63 -10.21 5.58
N PHE A 331 -1.65 -10.73 4.89
CA PHE A 331 -1.56 -11.98 4.15
C PHE A 331 -0.38 -11.97 3.17
N ALA A 332 -0.28 -10.92 2.36
CA ALA A 332 0.79 -10.78 1.37
C ALA A 332 2.19 -10.70 2.02
N ALA A 333 2.31 -9.98 3.15
CA ALA A 333 3.55 -9.90 3.91
C ALA A 333 3.98 -11.26 4.48
N GLY A 334 3.04 -12.00 5.06
CA GLY A 334 3.29 -13.34 5.59
C GLY A 334 3.67 -14.35 4.52
N VAL A 335 2.90 -14.40 3.42
CA VAL A 335 3.19 -15.26 2.24
C VAL A 335 4.51 -14.86 1.58
N GLY A 336 4.83 -13.56 1.54
CA GLY A 336 6.10 -13.03 1.04
C GLY A 336 7.30 -13.35 1.93
N GLY A 337 7.07 -13.89 3.13
CA GLY A 337 8.10 -14.36 4.05
C GLY A 337 8.74 -13.25 4.90
N ALA A 338 8.00 -12.20 5.25
CA ALA A 338 8.45 -11.21 6.23
C ALA A 338 8.75 -11.87 7.58
N ASP A 339 9.77 -11.40 8.28
CA ASP A 339 10.13 -11.90 9.62
C ASP A 339 9.25 -11.32 10.73
N ALA A 340 8.74 -10.12 10.53
CA ALA A 340 7.80 -9.45 11.41
C ALA A 340 6.77 -8.68 10.57
N VAL A 341 5.53 -8.61 11.07
CA VAL A 341 4.46 -7.85 10.42
C VAL A 341 3.81 -6.92 11.45
N THR A 342 3.64 -5.66 11.07
CA THR A 342 2.79 -4.71 11.80
C THR A 342 1.55 -4.42 10.98
N VAL A 343 0.40 -4.79 11.50
CA VAL A 343 -0.90 -4.40 10.98
C VAL A 343 -1.32 -3.10 11.65
N LEU A 344 -1.43 -2.03 10.87
CA LEU A 344 -1.96 -0.77 11.39
C LEU A 344 -3.47 -0.91 11.65
N PRO A 345 -3.98 -0.35 12.73
CA PRO A 345 -5.41 -0.31 13.01
C PRO A 345 -6.20 0.38 11.89
N PHE A 346 -7.44 -0.06 11.66
CA PHE A 346 -8.28 0.43 10.56
C PHE A 346 -8.58 1.93 10.62
N ASP A 347 -8.49 2.52 11.81
CA ASP A 347 -8.73 3.93 12.09
C ASP A 347 -7.45 4.80 12.15
N ALA A 348 -6.29 4.23 11.83
CA ALA A 348 -5.00 4.93 11.91
C ALA A 348 -4.88 6.16 10.98
N ALA A 349 -5.75 6.30 9.96
CA ALA A 349 -5.84 7.49 9.12
C ALA A 349 -6.75 8.58 9.73
N ILE A 350 -7.53 8.26 10.76
CA ILE A 350 -8.50 9.17 11.40
C ILE A 350 -7.89 9.85 12.62
N GLY A 351 -7.21 9.07 13.47
CA GLY A 351 -6.67 9.58 14.73
C GLY A 351 -5.93 8.49 15.50
N GLN A 352 -5.77 8.70 16.81
CA GLN A 352 -5.14 7.72 17.69
C GLN A 352 -6.02 6.46 17.81
N PRO A 353 -5.50 5.27 17.49
CA PRO A 353 -6.25 4.03 17.55
C PRO A 353 -6.71 3.69 18.97
N ASP A 354 -7.96 3.27 19.12
CA ASP A 354 -8.49 2.80 20.39
C ASP A 354 -8.16 1.32 20.66
N ALA A 355 -8.56 0.81 21.82
CA ALA A 355 -8.31 -0.58 22.21
C ALA A 355 -9.03 -1.59 21.29
N PHE A 356 -10.20 -1.21 20.73
CA PHE A 356 -10.94 -2.07 19.81
C PHE A 356 -10.20 -2.23 18.47
N SER A 357 -9.77 -1.11 17.87
CA SER A 357 -9.08 -1.12 16.59
C SER A 357 -7.71 -1.82 16.66
N ARG A 358 -6.95 -1.64 17.76
CA ARG A 358 -5.72 -2.40 18.01
C ARG A 358 -5.98 -3.89 18.14
N ARG A 359 -7.05 -4.30 18.86
CA ARG A 359 -7.45 -5.70 18.96
C ARG A 359 -7.77 -6.31 17.59
N ILE A 360 -8.49 -5.59 16.72
CA ILE A 360 -8.79 -6.06 15.36
C ILE A 360 -7.51 -6.25 14.55
N ALA A 361 -6.58 -5.30 14.59
CA ALA A 361 -5.31 -5.38 13.90
C ALA A 361 -4.48 -6.60 14.32
N ARG A 362 -4.40 -6.87 15.64
CA ARG A 362 -3.72 -8.05 16.18
C ARG A 362 -4.44 -9.35 15.80
N ASN A 363 -5.76 -9.42 15.97
CA ASN A 363 -6.55 -10.61 15.65
C ASN A 363 -6.47 -10.97 14.16
N THR A 364 -6.32 -10.01 13.26
CA THR A 364 -6.07 -10.26 11.84
C THR A 364 -4.86 -11.17 11.67
N GLN A 365 -3.77 -10.91 12.39
CA GLN A 365 -2.55 -11.72 12.32
C GLN A 365 -2.75 -13.11 12.93
N SER A 366 -3.41 -13.20 14.12
CA SER A 366 -3.69 -14.49 14.77
C SER A 366 -4.54 -15.40 13.88
N ILE A 367 -5.58 -14.87 13.22
CA ILE A 367 -6.42 -15.63 12.28
C ILE A 367 -5.59 -16.18 11.12
N LEU A 368 -4.69 -15.37 10.55
CA LEU A 368 -3.84 -15.79 9.44
C LEU A 368 -2.80 -16.85 9.86
N LEU A 369 -2.20 -16.68 11.03
CA LEU A 369 -1.18 -17.62 11.55
C LEU A 369 -1.80 -18.92 12.06
N GLU A 370 -2.81 -18.83 12.92
CA GLU A 370 -3.30 -19.94 13.73
C GLU A 370 -4.47 -20.68 13.08
N GLU A 371 -5.42 -19.96 12.49
CA GLU A 371 -6.60 -20.57 11.86
C GLU A 371 -6.34 -20.89 10.38
N SER A 372 -5.79 -19.93 9.61
CA SER A 372 -5.48 -20.12 8.20
C SER A 372 -4.19 -20.90 7.95
N LYS A 373 -3.38 -21.13 9.01
CA LYS A 373 -2.14 -21.92 8.96
C LYS A 373 -1.13 -21.45 7.90
N LEU A 374 -1.05 -20.14 7.62
CA LEU A 374 -0.15 -19.62 6.60
C LEU A 374 1.33 -19.89 6.89
N ALA A 375 1.68 -20.04 8.16
CA ALA A 375 3.02 -20.41 8.60
C ALA A 375 3.32 -21.92 8.46
N GLY A 376 2.36 -22.74 8.03
CA GLY A 376 2.51 -24.20 7.93
C GLY A 376 3.44 -24.66 6.82
N VAL A 377 3.76 -23.80 5.87
CA VAL A 377 4.71 -24.04 4.77
C VAL A 377 5.61 -22.81 4.56
N ILE A 378 6.83 -23.05 4.06
CA ILE A 378 7.75 -21.99 3.70
C ILE A 378 7.47 -21.59 2.26
N ASP A 379 7.40 -20.27 2.00
CA ASP A 379 7.20 -19.70 0.67
C ASP A 379 6.02 -20.34 -0.10
N PRO A 380 4.78 -20.20 0.41
CA PRO A 380 3.62 -20.83 -0.21
C PRO A 380 3.32 -20.30 -1.62
N ALA A 381 3.88 -19.16 -2.03
CA ALA A 381 3.81 -18.61 -3.38
C ALA A 381 4.89 -19.16 -4.34
N GLY A 382 5.88 -19.88 -3.79
CA GLY A 382 7.00 -20.44 -4.55
C GLY A 382 6.56 -21.46 -5.60
N GLY A 383 7.14 -21.38 -6.81
CA GLY A 383 6.80 -22.21 -7.95
C GLY A 383 5.61 -21.70 -8.78
N SER A 384 4.94 -20.63 -8.37
CA SER A 384 3.99 -19.92 -9.24
C SER A 384 4.76 -19.18 -10.34
N TRP A 385 4.57 -19.56 -11.59
CA TRP A 385 5.24 -18.89 -12.72
C TRP A 385 5.04 -17.38 -12.73
N TYR A 386 3.83 -16.93 -12.37
CA TYR A 386 3.53 -15.50 -12.24
C TYR A 386 4.39 -14.85 -11.15
N VAL A 387 4.40 -15.42 -9.94
CA VAL A 387 5.11 -14.81 -8.79
C VAL A 387 6.62 -14.84 -9.02
N GLU A 388 7.16 -15.94 -9.56
CA GLU A 388 8.59 -16.02 -9.85
C GLU A 388 9.02 -15.00 -10.91
N ASN A 389 8.26 -14.85 -12.01
CA ASN A 389 8.52 -13.85 -13.05
C ASN A 389 8.40 -12.41 -12.49
N LEU A 390 7.35 -12.14 -11.71
CA LEU A 390 7.16 -10.83 -11.10
C LEU A 390 8.29 -10.49 -10.12
N THR A 391 8.74 -11.48 -9.33
CA THR A 391 9.88 -11.33 -8.41
C THR A 391 11.15 -10.99 -9.16
N ASP A 392 11.45 -11.70 -10.26
CA ASP A 392 12.64 -11.44 -11.08
C ASP A 392 12.58 -10.06 -11.74
N ALA A 393 11.46 -9.73 -12.36
CA ALA A 393 11.25 -8.43 -13.01
C ALA A 393 11.39 -7.26 -12.03
N LEU A 394 10.79 -7.39 -10.83
CA LEU A 394 10.88 -6.37 -9.79
C LEU A 394 12.29 -6.26 -9.22
N ALA A 395 12.99 -7.37 -8.97
CA ALA A 395 14.39 -7.33 -8.54
C ALA A 395 15.28 -6.59 -9.55
N ASN A 396 15.10 -6.87 -10.85
CA ASN A 396 15.84 -6.20 -11.92
C ASN A 396 15.48 -4.70 -12.01
N ALA A 397 14.22 -4.32 -11.82
CA ALA A 397 13.81 -2.91 -11.80
C ALA A 397 14.41 -2.17 -10.59
N ALA A 398 14.33 -2.77 -9.41
CA ALA A 398 14.90 -2.21 -8.18
C ALA A 398 16.43 -2.11 -8.23
N TRP A 399 17.11 -3.08 -8.86
CA TRP A 399 18.55 -3.00 -9.07
C TRP A 399 18.96 -1.82 -9.95
N ARG A 400 18.17 -1.47 -10.95
CA ARG A 400 18.40 -0.27 -11.78
C ARG A 400 18.24 1.01 -10.95
N GLU A 401 17.18 1.12 -10.13
CA GLU A 401 16.99 2.27 -9.23
C GLU A 401 18.15 2.38 -8.23
N PHE A 402 18.53 1.27 -7.59
CA PHE A 402 19.68 1.21 -6.67
C PHE A 402 20.98 1.67 -7.33
N THR A 403 21.32 1.12 -8.51
CA THR A 403 22.57 1.47 -9.20
C THR A 403 22.60 2.92 -9.68
N GLU A 404 21.44 3.49 -10.00
CA GLU A 404 21.34 4.91 -10.34
C GLU A 404 21.56 5.81 -9.13
N ILE A 405 21.06 5.42 -7.94
CA ILE A 405 21.35 6.10 -6.67
C ILE A 405 22.85 6.04 -6.36
N GLU A 406 23.47 4.85 -6.52
CA GLU A 406 24.90 4.66 -6.26
C GLU A 406 25.81 5.49 -7.19
N ARG A 407 25.46 5.60 -8.49
CA ARG A 407 26.18 6.46 -9.45
C ARG A 407 26.17 7.94 -9.06
N ARG A 408 25.22 8.38 -8.24
CA ARG A 408 25.08 9.75 -7.75
C ARG A 408 25.81 9.98 -6.43
N GLY A 409 26.57 9.01 -5.96
CA GLY A 409 27.32 9.10 -4.71
C GLY A 409 26.58 8.47 -3.52
N GLY A 410 25.61 7.60 -3.77
CA GLY A 410 24.83 6.90 -2.76
C GLY A 410 23.57 7.64 -2.32
N ILE A 411 22.85 7.03 -1.38
CA ILE A 411 21.51 7.50 -0.97
C ILE A 411 21.54 8.90 -0.34
N GLU A 412 22.57 9.23 0.45
CA GLU A 412 22.67 10.53 1.10
C GLU A 412 22.86 11.66 0.09
N ALA A 413 23.74 11.47 -0.90
CA ALA A 413 23.95 12.44 -1.97
C ALA A 413 22.69 12.54 -2.88
N ALA A 414 22.02 11.43 -3.14
CA ALA A 414 20.80 11.40 -3.94
C ALA A 414 19.62 12.10 -3.23
N LEU A 415 19.51 11.98 -1.91
CA LEU A 415 18.54 12.74 -1.11
C LEU A 415 18.91 14.23 -1.09
N ALA A 416 20.19 14.57 -0.86
CA ALA A 416 20.68 15.95 -0.81
C ALA A 416 20.45 16.71 -2.12
N SER A 417 20.65 16.06 -3.26
CA SER A 417 20.49 16.67 -4.58
C SER A 417 19.03 16.80 -5.02
N GLY A 418 18.07 16.21 -4.28
CA GLY A 418 16.66 16.13 -4.68
C GLY A 418 16.35 15.03 -5.67
N PHE A 419 17.33 14.26 -6.13
CA PHE A 419 17.12 13.21 -7.14
C PHE A 419 16.03 12.19 -6.73
N VAL A 420 16.09 11.71 -5.48
CA VAL A 420 15.08 10.76 -4.97
C VAL A 420 13.69 11.41 -4.97
N ARG A 421 13.57 12.65 -4.48
CA ARG A 421 12.31 13.40 -4.47
C ARG A 421 11.71 13.52 -5.85
N ASP A 422 12.50 13.92 -6.84
CA ASP A 422 12.03 14.13 -8.21
C ASP A 422 11.54 12.81 -8.84
N ARG A 423 12.27 11.71 -8.63
CA ARG A 423 11.88 10.39 -9.12
C ARG A 423 10.55 9.89 -8.50
N LEU A 424 10.36 10.10 -7.20
CA LEU A 424 9.13 9.75 -6.50
C LEU A 424 7.97 10.64 -6.97
N ALA A 425 8.21 11.94 -7.18
CA ALA A 425 7.21 12.87 -7.68
C ALA A 425 6.69 12.49 -9.08
N GLU A 426 7.57 12.08 -10.01
CA GLU A 426 7.18 11.55 -11.33
C GLU A 426 6.23 10.35 -11.23
N THR A 427 6.47 9.46 -10.27
CA THR A 427 5.63 8.28 -10.04
C THR A 427 4.31 8.68 -9.39
N TRP A 428 4.37 9.58 -8.40
CA TRP A 428 3.16 10.12 -7.76
C TRP A 428 2.24 10.83 -8.76
N GLU A 429 2.78 11.63 -9.68
CA GLU A 429 1.98 12.30 -10.71
C GLU A 429 1.18 11.29 -11.56
N LYS A 430 1.83 10.22 -12.00
CA LYS A 430 1.18 9.13 -12.74
C LYS A 430 0.08 8.46 -11.91
N ARG A 431 0.35 8.19 -10.62
CA ARG A 431 -0.60 7.60 -9.69
C ARG A 431 -1.77 8.53 -9.43
N ALA A 432 -1.51 9.80 -9.14
CA ALA A 432 -2.54 10.81 -8.90
C ALA A 432 -3.50 10.93 -10.09
N LYS A 433 -2.97 10.89 -11.33
CA LYS A 433 -3.79 10.88 -12.56
C LYS A 433 -4.66 9.61 -12.66
N ARG A 434 -4.14 8.43 -12.28
CA ARG A 434 -4.92 7.19 -12.29
C ARG A 434 -6.00 7.19 -11.20
N LEU A 435 -5.69 7.73 -10.01
CA LEU A 435 -6.66 7.95 -8.94
C LEU A 435 -7.76 8.93 -9.38
N ALA A 436 -7.39 10.07 -9.94
CA ALA A 436 -8.32 11.09 -10.43
C ALA A 436 -9.26 10.56 -11.52
N THR A 437 -8.77 9.69 -12.39
CA THR A 437 -9.56 9.04 -13.45
C THR A 437 -10.24 7.74 -13.04
N ARG A 438 -10.15 7.38 -11.75
CA ARG A 438 -10.71 6.13 -11.18
C ARG A 438 -10.22 4.86 -11.91
N LYS A 439 -9.03 4.92 -12.54
CA LYS A 439 -8.34 3.74 -13.06
C LYS A 439 -7.75 2.88 -11.94
N ASP A 440 -7.38 3.53 -10.82
CA ASP A 440 -7.05 2.89 -9.55
C ASP A 440 -8.16 3.25 -8.56
N PRO A 441 -9.28 2.50 -8.58
CA PRO A 441 -10.45 2.82 -7.76
C PRO A 441 -10.18 2.51 -6.28
N ILE A 442 -10.79 3.32 -5.40
CA ILE A 442 -10.70 3.16 -3.96
C ILE A 442 -12.11 2.83 -3.44
N THR A 443 -12.34 1.55 -3.10
CA THR A 443 -13.61 1.07 -2.56
C THR A 443 -13.99 1.83 -1.28
N GLY A 444 -15.24 2.27 -1.19
CA GLY A 444 -15.75 3.08 -0.08
C GLY A 444 -15.49 4.58 -0.23
N VAL A 445 -14.64 5.00 -1.19
CA VAL A 445 -14.28 6.41 -1.40
C VAL A 445 -14.60 6.86 -2.83
N SER A 446 -13.79 6.46 -3.83
CA SER A 446 -14.05 6.82 -5.24
C SER A 446 -14.98 5.84 -5.95
N GLU A 447 -15.13 4.63 -5.40
CA GLU A 447 -16.09 3.61 -5.82
C GLU A 447 -16.93 3.15 -4.61
N PHE A 448 -18.23 3.01 -4.82
CA PHE A 448 -19.21 2.63 -3.80
C PHE A 448 -19.16 3.51 -2.54
N PRO A 449 -19.11 4.85 -2.69
CA PRO A 449 -19.14 5.76 -1.54
C PRO A 449 -20.50 5.67 -0.82
N PHE A 450 -20.47 5.88 0.51
CA PHE A 450 -21.66 5.88 1.34
C PHE A 450 -21.84 7.23 2.04
N LEU A 451 -22.80 8.06 1.58
CA LEU A 451 -23.00 9.42 2.11
C LEU A 451 -23.60 9.45 3.51
N ALA A 452 -24.33 8.39 3.90
CA ALA A 452 -24.97 8.29 5.21
C ALA A 452 -24.06 7.62 6.26
N GLU A 453 -22.76 7.45 5.98
CA GLU A 453 -21.82 6.91 6.96
C GLU A 453 -21.78 7.79 8.23
N GLN A 454 -21.66 7.11 9.38
CA GLN A 454 -21.42 7.80 10.64
C GLN A 454 -19.90 7.92 10.83
N PRO A 455 -19.35 9.13 11.02
CA PRO A 455 -17.93 9.30 11.24
C PRO A 455 -17.46 8.54 12.48
N VAL A 456 -16.30 7.90 12.36
CA VAL A 456 -15.59 7.33 13.51
C VAL A 456 -14.79 8.43 14.17
N GLU A 457 -15.11 8.74 15.42
CA GLU A 457 -14.42 9.77 16.20
C GLU A 457 -13.19 9.18 16.90
N ARG A 458 -12.05 9.87 16.82
CA ARG A 458 -10.78 9.50 17.47
C ARG A 458 -10.07 10.76 17.97
N GLU A 459 -9.23 10.58 18.99
CA GLU A 459 -8.30 11.64 19.40
C GLU A 459 -7.39 11.99 18.21
N PRO A 460 -7.19 13.29 17.93
CA PRO A 460 -6.33 13.68 16.81
C PRO A 460 -4.91 13.13 16.95
N LEU A 461 -4.30 12.78 15.82
CA LEU A 461 -2.85 12.56 15.77
C LEU A 461 -2.12 13.89 16.00
N PRO A 462 -0.90 13.85 16.58
CA PRO A 462 -0.05 15.03 16.65
C PRO A 462 0.10 15.67 15.26
N ALA A 463 0.06 17.01 15.23
CA ALA A 463 0.21 17.74 13.98
C ALA A 463 1.59 17.46 13.38
N VAL A 464 1.64 16.94 12.16
CA VAL A 464 2.90 16.80 11.44
C VAL A 464 3.36 18.18 11.01
N VAL A 465 4.47 18.65 11.57
CA VAL A 465 5.11 19.89 11.10
C VAL A 465 5.74 19.59 9.72
N PRO A 466 5.36 20.32 8.67
CA PRO A 466 5.98 20.14 7.36
C PRO A 466 7.47 20.47 7.45
N GLY A 467 8.33 19.47 7.26
CA GLY A 467 9.77 19.63 7.13
C GLY A 467 10.22 19.72 5.67
N GLY A 468 11.52 19.84 5.45
CA GLY A 468 12.13 19.82 4.11
C GLY A 468 12.20 18.44 3.46
N GLY A 469 11.67 17.39 4.10
CA GLY A 469 11.74 16.01 3.68
C GLY A 469 10.80 15.61 2.53
N LEU A 470 10.67 14.30 2.33
CA LEU A 470 9.77 13.73 1.34
C LEU A 470 8.30 13.96 1.77
N PRO A 471 7.39 14.22 0.82
CA PRO A 471 5.97 14.40 1.12
C PRO A 471 5.34 13.08 1.58
N LYS A 472 4.19 13.19 2.25
CA LYS A 472 3.33 12.05 2.56
C LYS A 472 2.02 12.18 1.79
N HIS A 473 1.61 11.09 1.17
CA HIS A 473 0.38 11.00 0.39
C HIS A 473 -0.49 9.85 0.88
N ARG A 474 -1.80 10.10 0.96
CA ARG A 474 -2.81 9.05 1.02
C ARG A 474 -3.61 9.05 -0.27
N TYR A 475 -3.85 7.86 -0.81
CA TYR A 475 -4.52 7.72 -2.12
C TYR A 475 -5.94 8.30 -2.12
N ALA A 476 -6.63 8.21 -1.00
CA ALA A 476 -8.01 8.69 -0.84
C ALA A 476 -8.12 10.21 -0.60
N GLU A 477 -7.06 10.85 -0.14
CA GLU A 477 -7.08 12.23 0.35
C GLU A 477 -7.72 13.25 -0.60
N PRO A 478 -7.50 13.21 -1.92
CA PRO A 478 -8.14 14.17 -2.82
C PRO A 478 -9.68 14.08 -2.83
N PHE A 479 -10.23 12.88 -2.75
CA PHE A 479 -11.68 12.67 -2.65
C PHE A 479 -12.20 13.01 -1.25
N GLU A 480 -11.45 12.67 -0.21
CA GLU A 480 -11.80 12.98 1.18
C GLU A 480 -11.93 14.49 1.38
N ARG A 481 -11.01 15.30 0.83
CA ARG A 481 -11.12 16.77 0.87
C ARG A 481 -12.41 17.30 0.23
N LEU A 482 -12.89 16.68 -0.86
CA LEU A 482 -14.18 17.05 -1.44
C LEU A 482 -15.35 16.67 -0.53
N ARG A 483 -15.27 15.51 0.11
CA ARG A 483 -16.25 15.06 1.10
C ARG A 483 -16.29 15.99 2.31
N ASP A 484 -15.13 16.45 2.81
CA ASP A 484 -15.02 17.39 3.92
C ASP A 484 -15.71 18.73 3.61
N ARG A 485 -15.54 19.24 2.38
CA ARG A 485 -16.24 20.43 1.90
C ARG A 485 -17.77 20.24 1.91
N SER A 486 -18.24 19.09 1.43
CA SER A 486 -19.67 18.75 1.44
C SER A 486 -20.23 18.59 2.87
N ASP A 487 -19.44 17.99 3.77
CA ASP A 487 -19.85 17.82 5.18
C ASP A 487 -19.92 19.17 5.91
N ALA A 488 -18.97 20.08 5.63
CA ALA A 488 -19.02 21.44 6.13
C ALA A 488 -20.29 22.20 5.63
N HIS A 489 -20.62 22.04 4.35
CA HIS A 489 -21.84 22.59 3.78
C HIS A 489 -23.11 22.03 4.44
N LEU A 490 -23.15 20.70 4.68
CA LEU A 490 -24.24 20.04 5.39
C LEU A 490 -24.39 20.60 6.82
N ALA A 491 -23.29 20.80 7.53
CA ALA A 491 -23.30 21.34 8.88
C ALA A 491 -23.81 22.79 8.93
N GLU A 492 -23.50 23.60 7.92
CA GLU A 492 -23.91 25.01 7.85
C GLU A 492 -25.36 25.20 7.35
N HIS A 493 -25.80 24.39 6.35
CA HIS A 493 -27.06 24.58 5.66
C HIS A 493 -28.15 23.55 5.99
N GLY A 494 -27.79 22.46 6.67
CA GLY A 494 -28.71 21.36 7.02
C GLY A 494 -28.99 20.37 5.89
N GLU A 495 -28.39 20.59 4.71
CA GLU A 495 -28.51 19.68 3.56
C GLU A 495 -27.20 19.62 2.77
N ARG A 496 -26.99 18.50 2.05
CA ARG A 496 -25.84 18.34 1.16
C ARG A 496 -26.04 19.11 -0.15
N PRO A 497 -24.95 19.47 -0.86
CA PRO A 497 -25.07 19.94 -2.23
C PRO A 497 -25.70 18.84 -3.10
N LYS A 498 -26.63 19.21 -4.00
CA LYS A 498 -27.46 18.27 -4.78
C LYS A 498 -27.23 18.38 -6.26
N VAL A 499 -27.28 17.24 -6.95
CA VAL A 499 -27.34 17.15 -8.42
C VAL A 499 -28.55 16.31 -8.81
N PHE A 500 -29.43 16.87 -9.62
CA PHE A 500 -30.57 16.13 -10.17
C PHE A 500 -30.15 15.24 -11.34
N LEU A 501 -30.53 13.98 -11.33
CA LEU A 501 -30.29 13.06 -12.41
C LEU A 501 -31.49 13.04 -13.37
N ALA A 502 -31.38 13.79 -14.47
CA ALA A 502 -32.40 13.86 -15.50
C ALA A 502 -32.37 12.58 -16.36
N THR A 503 -33.19 11.62 -15.99
CA THR A 503 -33.28 10.31 -16.65
C THR A 503 -34.06 10.39 -17.95
N LEU A 504 -33.48 9.86 -19.05
CA LEU A 504 -34.05 9.94 -20.38
C LEU A 504 -34.46 8.55 -20.93
N GLY A 505 -35.74 8.43 -21.29
CA GLY A 505 -36.30 7.22 -21.84
C GLY A 505 -36.63 6.14 -20.80
N PRO A 506 -36.97 4.93 -21.22
CA PRO A 506 -37.38 3.84 -20.33
C PRO A 506 -36.23 3.41 -19.41
N LEU A 507 -36.54 2.73 -18.31
CA LEU A 507 -35.62 2.31 -17.26
C LEU A 507 -34.33 1.67 -17.82
N ALA A 508 -34.45 0.74 -18.76
CA ALA A 508 -33.28 0.10 -19.38
C ALA A 508 -32.35 1.04 -20.13
N SER A 509 -32.80 2.22 -20.55
CA SER A 509 -32.01 3.21 -21.30
C SER A 509 -31.15 4.10 -20.42
N HIS A 510 -31.53 4.31 -19.15
CA HIS A 510 -30.85 5.26 -18.27
C HIS A 510 -30.20 4.66 -17.03
N THR A 511 -30.63 3.47 -16.58
CA THR A 511 -30.19 2.89 -15.29
C THR A 511 -28.66 2.85 -15.15
N ALA A 512 -27.95 2.31 -16.13
CA ALA A 512 -26.49 2.17 -16.05
C ALA A 512 -25.78 3.52 -15.88
N ARG A 513 -26.22 4.55 -16.62
CA ARG A 513 -25.61 5.90 -16.55
C ARG A 513 -26.07 6.68 -15.32
N ALA A 514 -27.30 6.49 -14.88
CA ALA A 514 -27.77 7.07 -13.63
C ALA A 514 -27.03 6.48 -12.42
N MET A 515 -26.79 5.16 -12.39
CA MET A 515 -25.98 4.52 -11.36
C MET A 515 -24.52 5.01 -11.38
N PHE A 516 -23.91 5.12 -12.58
CA PHE A 516 -22.57 5.66 -12.72
C PHE A 516 -22.48 7.12 -12.22
N ALA A 517 -23.41 7.98 -12.62
CA ALA A 517 -23.46 9.37 -12.18
C ALA A 517 -23.70 9.48 -10.67
N SER A 518 -24.62 8.67 -10.12
CA SER A 518 -24.86 8.58 -8.68
C SER A 518 -23.58 8.26 -7.92
N ASN A 519 -22.88 7.19 -8.32
CA ASN A 519 -21.63 6.77 -7.70
C ASN A 519 -20.56 7.86 -7.79
N LEU A 520 -20.43 8.50 -8.96
CA LEU A 520 -19.47 9.58 -9.16
C LEU A 520 -19.73 10.77 -8.24
N PHE A 521 -20.96 11.30 -8.21
CA PHE A 521 -21.29 12.48 -7.41
C PHE A 521 -21.16 12.21 -5.91
N GLN A 522 -21.57 11.04 -5.46
CA GLN A 522 -21.42 10.63 -4.07
C GLN A 522 -19.95 10.55 -3.63
N ALA A 523 -19.03 10.20 -4.53
CA ALA A 523 -17.59 10.20 -4.24
C ALA A 523 -17.06 11.60 -3.84
N GLY A 524 -17.68 12.66 -4.34
CA GLY A 524 -17.40 14.05 -3.94
C GLY A 524 -18.32 14.60 -2.84
N GLY A 525 -19.15 13.76 -2.23
CA GLY A 525 -20.09 14.21 -1.20
C GLY A 525 -21.38 14.84 -1.72
N ILE A 526 -21.60 14.86 -3.03
CA ILE A 526 -22.77 15.47 -3.66
C ILE A 526 -23.93 14.46 -3.66
N GLU A 527 -25.09 14.86 -3.16
CA GLU A 527 -26.30 14.05 -3.13
C GLU A 527 -26.94 13.95 -4.53
N PRO A 528 -27.04 12.73 -5.12
CA PRO A 528 -27.74 12.56 -6.38
C PRO A 528 -29.24 12.44 -6.13
N VAL A 529 -30.05 13.37 -6.65
CA VAL A 529 -31.51 13.27 -6.65
C VAL A 529 -31.96 12.50 -7.88
N ASN A 530 -32.27 11.23 -7.70
CA ASN A 530 -32.68 10.32 -8.77
C ASN A 530 -34.19 10.08 -8.71
N PRO A 531 -34.99 10.65 -9.64
CA PRO A 531 -36.46 10.49 -9.63
C PRO A 531 -36.91 9.12 -10.18
N GLY A 532 -35.99 8.28 -10.69
CA GLY A 532 -36.33 7.09 -11.45
C GLY A 532 -36.76 7.40 -12.88
N ALA A 533 -37.67 6.63 -13.44
CA ALA A 533 -38.24 6.92 -14.75
C ALA A 533 -39.32 7.99 -14.61
N VAL A 534 -39.17 9.09 -15.36
CA VAL A 534 -40.10 10.22 -15.37
C VAL A 534 -40.50 10.58 -16.82
N ASP A 535 -41.74 11.02 -17.03
CA ASP A 535 -42.20 11.45 -18.33
C ASP A 535 -41.69 12.86 -18.67
N ASP A 536 -41.59 13.75 -17.67
CA ASP A 536 -41.09 15.09 -17.81
C ASP A 536 -39.94 15.35 -16.82
N PRO A 537 -38.67 15.21 -17.25
CA PRO A 537 -37.50 15.45 -16.41
C PRO A 537 -37.33 16.92 -16.05
N VAL A 538 -37.91 17.87 -16.81
CA VAL A 538 -37.83 19.32 -16.50
C VAL A 538 -38.79 19.66 -15.35
N ALA A 539 -39.99 19.11 -15.34
CA ALA A 539 -40.92 19.27 -14.24
C ALA A 539 -40.35 18.66 -12.94
N ALA A 540 -39.83 17.43 -13.01
CA ALA A 540 -39.20 16.75 -11.87
C ALA A 540 -37.97 17.53 -11.33
N PHE A 541 -37.19 18.19 -12.20
CA PHE A 541 -36.09 19.05 -11.79
C PHE A 541 -36.57 20.23 -10.92
N ARG A 542 -37.66 20.91 -11.31
CA ARG A 542 -38.21 22.04 -10.53
C ARG A 542 -38.61 21.65 -9.12
N GLU A 543 -39.09 20.41 -8.95
CA GLU A 543 -39.50 19.87 -7.66
C GLU A 543 -38.33 19.36 -6.80
N SER A 544 -37.20 19.10 -7.42
CA SER A 544 -36.01 18.49 -6.76
C SER A 544 -35.26 19.42 -5.81
N GLY A 545 -35.41 20.74 -5.96
CA GLY A 545 -34.60 21.73 -5.26
C GLY A 545 -33.12 21.78 -5.66
N ALA A 546 -32.70 21.01 -6.67
CA ALA A 546 -31.31 21.00 -7.15
C ALA A 546 -31.06 22.18 -8.09
N ALA A 547 -29.85 22.74 -8.06
CA ALA A 547 -29.41 23.83 -8.95
C ALA A 547 -28.61 23.30 -10.16
N VAL A 548 -28.12 22.07 -10.11
CA VAL A 548 -27.34 21.42 -11.16
C VAL A 548 -28.06 20.14 -11.59
N ALA A 549 -28.07 19.85 -12.90
CA ALA A 549 -28.64 18.63 -13.45
C ALA A 549 -27.60 17.82 -14.23
N CYS A 550 -27.77 16.48 -14.26
CA CYS A 550 -26.98 15.58 -15.08
C CYS A 550 -27.89 14.70 -15.92
N LEU A 551 -27.80 14.80 -17.25
CA LEU A 551 -28.56 13.96 -18.16
C LEU A 551 -28.05 12.51 -18.10
N CYS A 552 -28.96 11.56 -17.91
CA CYS A 552 -28.69 10.12 -17.85
C CYS A 552 -29.57 9.36 -18.84
N GLY A 553 -28.99 8.83 -19.90
CA GLY A 553 -29.70 8.12 -20.95
C GLY A 553 -28.78 7.33 -21.86
N SER A 554 -29.35 6.54 -22.77
CA SER A 554 -28.58 5.88 -23.85
C SER A 554 -28.13 6.90 -24.91
N ASP A 555 -27.15 6.55 -25.74
CA ASP A 555 -26.72 7.40 -26.85
C ASP A 555 -27.86 7.70 -27.81
N LYS A 556 -28.77 6.74 -28.00
CA LYS A 556 -30.00 6.92 -28.78
C LYS A 556 -30.93 7.96 -28.14
N SER A 557 -31.12 7.89 -26.82
CA SER A 557 -31.93 8.88 -26.08
C SER A 557 -31.30 10.26 -26.15
N TYR A 558 -29.98 10.35 -26.05
CA TYR A 558 -29.27 11.63 -26.16
C TYR A 558 -29.41 12.25 -27.54
N ALA A 559 -29.24 11.46 -28.62
CA ALA A 559 -29.42 11.95 -29.97
C ALA A 559 -30.83 12.50 -30.23
N ALA A 560 -31.84 11.93 -29.58
CA ALA A 560 -33.23 12.30 -29.76
C ALA A 560 -33.66 13.53 -28.96
N GLN A 561 -33.18 13.74 -27.75
CA GLN A 561 -33.79 14.69 -26.81
C GLN A 561 -32.82 15.43 -25.87
N ALA A 562 -31.50 15.15 -25.90
CA ALA A 562 -30.58 15.78 -24.94
C ALA A 562 -30.55 17.30 -25.03
N ASN A 563 -30.56 17.85 -26.24
CA ASN A 563 -30.49 19.29 -26.45
C ASN A 563 -31.76 20.02 -25.97
N ASP A 564 -32.93 19.44 -26.24
CA ASP A 564 -34.21 20.04 -25.86
C ASP A 564 -34.40 19.96 -24.31
N VAL A 565 -34.06 18.82 -23.71
CA VAL A 565 -34.11 18.69 -22.25
C VAL A 565 -33.08 19.61 -21.58
N ALA A 566 -31.85 19.75 -22.12
CA ALA A 566 -30.86 20.67 -21.57
C ALA A 566 -31.34 22.11 -21.64
N ALA A 567 -31.97 22.53 -22.73
CA ALA A 567 -32.57 23.86 -22.84
C ALA A 567 -33.70 24.05 -21.81
N GLY A 568 -34.63 23.11 -21.72
CA GLY A 568 -35.72 23.14 -20.73
C GLY A 568 -35.23 23.18 -19.27
N LEU A 569 -34.18 22.44 -18.93
CA LEU A 569 -33.55 22.49 -17.58
C LEU A 569 -32.94 23.86 -17.31
N ARG A 570 -32.29 24.48 -18.30
CA ARG A 570 -31.75 25.86 -18.20
C ARG A 570 -32.86 26.87 -17.98
N GLU A 571 -33.93 26.80 -18.73
CA GLU A 571 -35.12 27.63 -18.56
C GLU A 571 -35.80 27.40 -17.22
N ALA A 572 -35.73 26.20 -16.69
CA ALA A 572 -36.23 25.83 -15.35
C ALA A 572 -35.32 26.32 -14.22
N GLY A 573 -34.16 26.94 -14.53
CA GLY A 573 -33.25 27.52 -13.53
C GLY A 573 -31.98 26.70 -13.25
N ALA A 574 -31.68 25.65 -14.01
CA ALA A 574 -30.43 24.93 -13.85
C ALA A 574 -29.23 25.81 -14.18
N ILE A 575 -28.33 26.04 -13.22
CA ILE A 575 -27.11 26.84 -13.39
C ILE A 575 -26.02 26.09 -14.18
N ALA A 576 -26.07 24.75 -14.15
CA ALA A 576 -25.24 23.89 -14.97
C ALA A 576 -26.01 22.62 -15.37
N VAL A 577 -25.72 22.12 -16.57
CA VAL A 577 -26.26 20.86 -17.09
C VAL A 577 -25.10 19.99 -17.55
N LEU A 578 -24.87 18.87 -16.86
CA LEU A 578 -23.90 17.85 -17.23
C LEU A 578 -24.55 16.73 -18.03
N LEU A 579 -23.73 15.89 -18.66
CA LEU A 579 -24.20 14.70 -19.38
C LEU A 579 -23.35 13.49 -18.96
N ALA A 580 -24.02 12.41 -18.56
CA ALA A 580 -23.36 11.13 -18.24
C ALA A 580 -23.01 10.38 -19.53
N GLY A 581 -21.91 10.78 -20.17
CA GLY A 581 -21.41 10.25 -21.44
C GLY A 581 -20.20 11.02 -21.94
N LYS A 582 -19.58 10.50 -23.01
CA LYS A 582 -18.42 11.17 -23.63
C LYS A 582 -18.83 12.48 -24.31
N PRO A 583 -17.91 13.49 -24.35
CA PRO A 583 -18.16 14.74 -25.04
C PRO A 583 -18.43 14.52 -26.54
N SER A 584 -19.34 15.34 -27.11
CA SER A 584 -19.62 15.41 -28.52
C SER A 584 -20.03 16.85 -28.90
N GLU A 585 -19.60 17.31 -30.04
CA GLU A 585 -19.98 18.63 -30.59
C GLU A 585 -21.47 18.76 -30.90
N SER A 586 -22.19 17.64 -31.01
CA SER A 586 -23.63 17.64 -31.24
C SER A 586 -24.47 18.08 -30.04
N TYR A 587 -23.89 18.08 -28.82
CA TYR A 587 -24.59 18.44 -27.59
C TYR A 587 -24.52 19.95 -27.33
N ARG A 588 -25.68 20.60 -27.26
CA ARG A 588 -25.82 22.02 -26.97
C ARG A 588 -26.36 22.26 -25.57
N GLY A 589 -25.90 23.31 -24.92
CA GLY A 589 -26.37 23.62 -23.54
C GLY A 589 -25.77 22.74 -22.44
N ILE A 590 -24.93 21.78 -22.79
CA ILE A 590 -24.20 20.92 -21.83
C ILE A 590 -22.92 21.66 -21.41
N THR A 591 -22.68 21.72 -20.10
CA THR A 591 -21.54 22.42 -19.48
C THR A 591 -20.40 21.51 -19.05
N GLY A 592 -20.66 20.18 -18.96
CA GLY A 592 -19.66 19.21 -18.54
C GLY A 592 -20.08 17.78 -18.86
N PHE A 593 -19.13 16.88 -18.82
CA PHE A 593 -19.33 15.48 -19.16
C PHE A 593 -18.75 14.56 -18.07
N ALA A 594 -19.51 13.55 -17.70
CA ALA A 594 -19.12 12.52 -16.75
C ALA A 594 -19.14 11.15 -17.43
N TYR A 595 -17.99 10.48 -17.53
CA TYR A 595 -17.88 9.17 -18.20
C TYR A 595 -16.74 8.35 -17.62
N THR A 596 -16.74 7.06 -17.87
CA THR A 596 -15.64 6.17 -17.42
C THR A 596 -14.30 6.60 -17.99
N GLY A 597 -13.37 6.97 -17.10
CA GLY A 597 -12.04 7.47 -17.45
C GLY A 597 -11.94 9.01 -17.59
N CYS A 598 -13.03 9.76 -17.33
CA CYS A 598 -12.90 11.22 -17.12
C CYS A 598 -12.12 11.52 -15.85
N ASP A 599 -11.60 12.74 -15.74
CA ASP A 599 -11.05 13.23 -14.48
C ASP A 599 -12.19 13.49 -13.50
N ALA A 600 -12.45 12.52 -12.63
CA ALA A 600 -13.53 12.56 -11.65
C ALA A 600 -13.33 13.69 -10.64
N LEU A 601 -12.08 13.93 -10.20
CA LEU A 601 -11.79 15.01 -9.25
C LEU A 601 -12.09 16.39 -9.87
N ALA A 602 -11.71 16.61 -11.12
CA ALA A 602 -12.00 17.85 -11.82
C ALA A 602 -13.51 18.06 -11.99
N VAL A 603 -14.27 17.01 -12.39
CA VAL A 603 -15.73 17.08 -12.51
C VAL A 603 -16.39 17.40 -11.17
N LEU A 604 -15.99 16.73 -10.10
CA LEU A 604 -16.54 16.92 -8.75
C LEU A 604 -16.20 18.30 -8.19
N THR A 605 -14.95 18.74 -8.31
CA THR A 605 -14.50 20.07 -7.88
C THR A 605 -15.30 21.15 -8.56
N SER A 606 -15.38 21.12 -9.90
CA SER A 606 -16.15 22.10 -10.68
C SER A 606 -17.64 22.09 -10.32
N THR A 607 -18.20 20.91 -10.02
CA THR A 607 -19.61 20.80 -9.61
C THR A 607 -19.84 21.43 -8.25
N LEU A 608 -18.97 21.18 -7.25
CA LEU A 608 -19.05 21.79 -5.92
C LEU A 608 -18.89 23.32 -5.99
N GLU A 609 -17.91 23.80 -6.76
CA GLU A 609 -17.72 25.24 -6.99
C GLU A 609 -18.96 25.89 -7.63
N THR A 610 -19.56 25.24 -8.64
CA THR A 610 -20.80 25.71 -9.28
C THR A 610 -21.96 25.77 -8.28
N LEU A 611 -22.02 24.84 -7.33
CA LEU A 611 -23.01 24.81 -6.24
C LEU A 611 -22.67 25.78 -5.09
N GLY A 612 -21.59 26.57 -5.19
CA GLY A 612 -21.15 27.53 -4.18
C GLY A 612 -20.51 26.93 -2.93
N VAL A 613 -20.16 25.64 -2.97
CA VAL A 613 -19.50 24.94 -1.86
C VAL A 613 -18.00 25.27 -1.86
N LYS A 614 -17.51 25.87 -0.79
CA LYS A 614 -16.11 26.35 -0.64
C LYS A 614 -15.18 25.26 -0.13
#